data_f4fc9cca2f7fe91f38af49b85cf4e17a
#
_entry.id   f4fc9cca2f7fe91f38af49b85cf4e17a
#
_cell.length_a   1.000
_cell.length_b   1.000
_cell.length_c   1.000
_cell.angle_alpha   90.00
_cell.angle_beta   90.00
_cell.angle_gamma   90.00
#
_symmetry.space_group_name_H-M   'P 1'
#
loop_
_entity.id
_entity.type
_entity.pdbx_description
1 polymer ?
#
loop_
_entity_poly.entity_id
_entity_poly.type
_entity_poly.pdbx_seq_one_letter_code
_entity_poly.pdbx_strand_id
1 'polypeptide(L)'
;MLIDSCSSIIEGKPVATPGTGPTGLSFPTPRSTPPNTSPHATPPSAPVSPTAPAGAIPLPPDQNGYVFIETKSGVTRCQISTTNVGCEAPFTHSPIQDGEHVNGVNITANGSVQWVLGNLGAIPTVTIDYKIYYAQGWTIDSTTDGTRFTNNRTGHGMFVSIDKVDTF
;
A
#
# COMPACT_ATOMS: atom_id res chain seq x y z
N MET A 1 -43.21 -19.15 -9.43
CA MET A 1 -42.95 -18.69 -10.78
C MET A 1 -41.44 -18.77 -10.99
N LEU A 2 -41.05 -19.78 -11.75
CA LEU A 2 -39.68 -20.17 -12.10
C LEU A 2 -39.17 -19.22 -13.19
N ILE A 3 -37.92 -18.90 -13.25
CA ILE A 3 -37.07 -18.63 -14.43
C ILE A 3 -35.63 -18.47 -13.86
N ASP A 4 -34.75 -19.25 -14.15
CA ASP A 4 -34.05 -19.90 -15.27
C ASP A 4 -32.60 -19.38 -15.34
N SER A 5 -31.71 -20.34 -15.22
CA SER A 5 -30.27 -20.27 -15.37
C SER A 5 -29.87 -19.94 -16.83
N CYS A 6 -28.79 -19.18 -16.99
CA CYS A 6 -27.95 -19.28 -18.19
C CYS A 6 -26.48 -19.39 -17.81
N SER A 7 -26.00 -20.61 -17.79
CA SER A 7 -24.59 -20.98 -17.93
C SER A 7 -24.21 -20.95 -19.41
N SER A 8 -23.13 -20.26 -19.74
CA SER A 8 -22.48 -20.41 -21.06
C SER A 8 -21.01 -20.79 -20.85
N ILE A 9 -20.74 -22.07 -21.03
CA ILE A 9 -19.41 -22.65 -21.13
C ILE A 9 -19.01 -22.58 -22.61
N ILE A 10 -17.88 -21.93 -22.91
CA ILE A 10 -17.26 -22.01 -24.25
C ILE A 10 -15.99 -22.85 -24.09
N GLU A 11 -16.11 -24.08 -24.56
CA GLU A 11 -15.03 -25.05 -24.70
C GLU A 11 -14.38 -24.85 -26.07
N GLY A 12 -13.17 -24.32 -26.12
CA GLY A 12 -12.36 -24.18 -27.32
C GLY A 12 -11.20 -25.16 -27.34
N LYS A 13 -11.33 -26.24 -28.12
CA LYS A 13 -10.33 -27.28 -28.32
C LYS A 13 -9.48 -26.95 -29.57
N PRO A 14 -8.13 -26.87 -29.49
CA PRO A 14 -7.32 -26.74 -30.69
C PRO A 14 -7.12 -28.09 -31.38
N VAL A 15 -7.46 -28.15 -32.67
CA VAL A 15 -7.22 -29.31 -33.56
C VAL A 15 -5.89 -29.08 -34.29
N ALA A 16 -4.94 -29.98 -34.11
CA ALA A 16 -3.72 -30.05 -34.89
C ALA A 16 -3.93 -30.91 -36.12
N THR A 17 -3.59 -30.40 -37.30
CA THR A 17 -3.60 -31.12 -38.56
C THR A 17 -2.16 -31.48 -38.95
N PRO A 18 -1.84 -32.75 -39.29
CA PRO A 18 -0.50 -33.10 -39.77
C PRO A 18 -0.44 -32.96 -41.29
N GLY A 19 0.52 -32.21 -41.78
CA GLY A 19 0.87 -32.08 -43.20
C GLY A 19 2.19 -32.80 -43.52
N THR A 20 2.10 -33.75 -44.43
CA THR A 20 3.13 -34.64 -45.00
C THR A 20 4.16 -33.87 -45.84
N GLY A 21 5.49 -34.27 -45.76
CA GLY A 21 6.62 -33.72 -46.54
C GLY A 21 6.59 -33.92 -48.02
N PRO A 22 7.61 -33.62 -48.83
CA PRO A 22 8.84 -34.42 -48.86
C PRO A 22 10.16 -33.66 -49.17
N THR A 23 11.31 -34.33 -48.82
CA THR A 23 12.63 -34.47 -49.48
C THR A 23 13.22 -33.32 -50.33
N GLY A 24 14.41 -32.87 -49.91
CA GLY A 24 15.32 -32.09 -50.77
C GLY A 24 16.64 -31.76 -50.00
N LEU A 25 17.67 -32.57 -50.31
CA LEU A 25 19.04 -32.38 -49.82
C LEU A 25 19.71 -31.15 -50.44
N SER A 26 20.33 -30.30 -49.65
CA SER A 26 21.54 -29.56 -50.04
C SER A 26 22.12 -28.87 -48.79
N PHE A 27 23.31 -29.31 -48.42
CA PHE A 27 24.12 -28.62 -47.41
C PHE A 27 25.01 -27.57 -48.08
N PRO A 28 25.11 -26.36 -47.62
CA PRO A 28 26.36 -25.59 -47.73
C PRO A 28 27.00 -25.42 -46.36
N THR A 29 28.33 -25.50 -46.41
CA THR A 29 29.37 -25.37 -45.44
C THR A 29 29.20 -24.27 -44.38
N PRO A 30 29.62 -24.49 -43.12
CA PRO A 30 29.52 -23.48 -42.05
C PRO A 30 30.57 -22.39 -42.24
N ARG A 31 30.12 -21.16 -42.42
CA ARG A 31 30.95 -19.96 -42.32
C ARG A 31 31.02 -19.58 -40.87
N SER A 32 32.20 -19.58 -40.28
CA SER A 32 32.48 -19.10 -38.93
C SER A 32 32.08 -17.62 -38.80
N THR A 33 31.08 -17.35 -38.05
CA THR A 33 30.75 -16.00 -37.55
C THR A 33 31.42 -15.78 -36.20
N PRO A 34 32.06 -14.60 -35.95
CA PRO A 34 32.65 -14.29 -34.67
C PRO A 34 31.61 -14.17 -33.56
N PRO A 35 31.97 -14.42 -32.30
CA PRO A 35 31.02 -14.37 -31.19
C PRO A 35 30.48 -12.94 -31.03
N ASN A 36 29.18 -12.80 -31.24
CA ASN A 36 28.44 -11.57 -30.93
C ASN A 36 28.35 -11.46 -29.40
N THR A 37 29.20 -10.60 -28.82
CA THR A 37 29.09 -10.22 -27.42
C THR A 37 27.81 -9.42 -27.23
N SER A 38 26.74 -10.10 -26.85
CA SER A 38 25.51 -9.43 -26.36
C SER A 38 25.88 -8.59 -25.13
N PRO A 39 25.44 -7.32 -25.09
CA PRO A 39 25.61 -6.55 -23.87
C PRO A 39 24.84 -7.26 -22.74
N HIS A 40 25.57 -7.54 -21.68
CA HIS A 40 25.00 -8.09 -20.44
C HIS A 40 23.94 -7.12 -19.92
N ALA A 41 22.69 -7.43 -20.13
CA ALA A 41 21.59 -6.66 -19.55
C ALA A 41 21.71 -6.76 -18.03
N THR A 42 22.00 -5.64 -17.39
CA THR A 42 21.94 -5.52 -15.92
C THR A 42 20.54 -5.96 -15.48
N PRO A 43 20.42 -6.92 -14.55
CA PRO A 43 19.11 -7.31 -14.06
C PRO A 43 18.40 -6.09 -13.46
N PRO A 44 17.09 -5.92 -13.68
CA PRO A 44 16.35 -4.81 -13.07
C PRO A 44 16.53 -4.88 -11.56
N SER A 45 16.96 -3.78 -10.96
CA SER A 45 17.09 -3.65 -9.51
C SER A 45 15.73 -3.98 -8.88
N ALA A 46 15.72 -4.94 -7.95
CA ALA A 46 14.53 -5.27 -7.19
C ALA A 46 13.99 -3.99 -6.51
N PRO A 47 12.67 -3.78 -6.43
CA PRO A 47 12.11 -2.64 -5.74
C PRO A 47 12.61 -2.64 -4.29
N VAL A 48 13.33 -1.60 -3.91
CA VAL A 48 13.76 -1.41 -2.52
C VAL A 48 12.51 -1.23 -1.66
N SER A 49 12.24 -2.19 -0.79
CA SER A 49 11.21 -2.01 0.23
C SER A 49 11.55 -0.80 1.09
N PRO A 50 10.58 0.06 1.42
CA PRO A 50 10.82 1.22 2.27
C PRO A 50 11.41 0.75 3.61
N THR A 51 12.62 1.22 3.90
CA THR A 51 13.36 0.80 5.09
C THR A 51 12.86 1.55 6.32
N ALA A 52 12.66 0.83 7.42
CA ALA A 52 12.37 1.44 8.71
C ALA A 52 13.54 2.33 9.17
N PRO A 53 13.29 3.48 9.80
CA PRO A 53 14.33 4.28 10.43
C PRO A 53 15.08 3.48 11.50
N ALA A 54 16.37 3.78 11.69
CA ALA A 54 17.16 3.14 12.72
C ALA A 54 16.56 3.42 14.11
N GLY A 55 16.36 2.37 14.90
CA GLY A 55 15.78 2.47 16.24
C GLY A 55 14.25 2.59 16.30
N ALA A 56 13.55 2.59 15.18
CA ALA A 56 12.09 2.57 15.17
C ALA A 56 11.57 1.22 15.66
N ILE A 57 10.53 1.26 16.48
CA ILE A 57 9.87 0.07 17.03
C ILE A 57 8.88 -0.47 15.97
N PRO A 58 9.04 -1.70 15.49
CA PRO A 58 8.12 -2.26 14.50
C PRO A 58 6.77 -2.59 15.12
N LEU A 59 5.70 -2.23 14.40
CA LEU A 59 4.33 -2.64 14.71
C LEU A 59 3.87 -3.62 13.64
N PRO A 60 3.66 -4.90 13.99
CA PRO A 60 3.21 -5.90 13.03
C PRO A 60 1.75 -5.66 12.63
N PRO A 61 1.40 -5.89 11.35
CA PRO A 61 0.02 -5.81 10.91
C PRO A 61 -0.81 -7.00 11.41
N ASP A 62 -2.12 -6.82 11.40
CA ASP A 62 -3.09 -7.89 11.55
C ASP A 62 -3.17 -8.77 10.29
N GLN A 63 -4.08 -9.76 10.30
CA GLN A 63 -4.28 -10.71 9.19
C GLN A 63 -4.77 -10.02 7.89
N ASN A 64 -5.34 -8.82 8.00
CA ASN A 64 -5.85 -8.04 6.89
C ASN A 64 -4.82 -7.01 6.37
N GLY A 65 -3.64 -6.96 6.97
CA GLY A 65 -2.58 -6.02 6.60
C GLY A 65 -2.73 -4.63 7.20
N TYR A 66 -3.50 -4.48 8.27
CA TYR A 66 -3.68 -3.21 8.98
C TYR A 66 -2.95 -3.20 10.32
N VAL A 67 -2.47 -2.02 10.69
CA VAL A 67 -1.99 -1.75 12.05
C VAL A 67 -2.93 -0.71 12.68
N PHE A 68 -3.47 -1.02 13.84
CA PHE A 68 -4.33 -0.12 14.60
C PHE A 68 -3.57 0.37 15.83
N ILE A 69 -3.47 1.67 15.97
CA ILE A 69 -2.82 2.31 17.11
C ILE A 69 -3.77 3.25 17.84
N GLU A 70 -3.45 3.47 19.12
CA GLU A 70 -4.02 4.51 19.94
C GLU A 70 -2.87 5.32 20.54
N THR A 71 -2.98 6.64 20.51
CA THR A 71 -1.97 7.50 21.16
C THR A 71 -1.97 7.30 22.66
N LYS A 72 -0.86 7.65 23.33
CA LYS A 72 -0.72 7.54 24.79
C LYS A 72 -1.83 8.25 25.56
N SER A 73 -2.37 9.34 25.00
CA SER A 73 -3.49 10.08 25.59
C SER A 73 -4.85 9.36 25.48
N GLY A 74 -4.95 8.34 24.65
CA GLY A 74 -6.22 7.66 24.34
C GLY A 74 -7.17 8.47 23.46
N VAL A 75 -6.77 9.69 23.02
CA VAL A 75 -7.67 10.63 22.34
C VAL A 75 -7.69 10.42 20.82
N THR A 76 -6.57 9.97 20.25
CA THR A 76 -6.45 9.74 18.79
C THR A 76 -6.22 8.27 18.52
N ARG A 77 -7.00 7.71 17.60
CA ARG A 77 -6.89 6.33 17.13
C ARG A 77 -6.63 6.35 15.63
N CYS A 78 -5.73 5.50 15.15
CA CYS A 78 -5.39 5.48 13.73
C CYS A 78 -5.35 4.05 13.20
N GLN A 79 -5.73 3.91 11.92
CA GLN A 79 -5.56 2.73 11.09
C GLN A 79 -4.48 3.01 10.05
N ILE A 80 -3.53 2.10 9.92
CA ILE A 80 -2.37 2.24 9.04
C ILE A 80 -2.34 1.04 8.09
N SER A 81 -2.23 1.32 6.81
CA SER A 81 -2.01 0.33 5.75
C SER A 81 -0.81 0.73 4.88
N THR A 82 -0.43 -0.08 3.92
CA THR A 82 0.63 0.27 2.95
C THR A 82 0.28 1.48 2.08
N THR A 83 -1.01 1.78 1.90
CA THR A 83 -1.50 2.81 0.98
C THR A 83 -1.95 4.08 1.66
N ASN A 84 -2.35 4.02 2.93
CA ASN A 84 -2.91 5.17 3.63
C ASN A 84 -2.82 5.06 5.16
N VAL A 85 -2.96 6.22 5.80
CA VAL A 85 -3.16 6.36 7.24
C VAL A 85 -4.44 7.15 7.47
N GLY A 86 -5.38 6.58 8.23
CA GLY A 86 -6.60 7.25 8.67
C GLY A 86 -6.60 7.39 10.19
N CYS A 87 -6.88 8.57 10.71
CA CYS A 87 -6.95 8.85 12.14
C CYS A 87 -8.29 9.45 12.53
N GLU A 88 -8.80 9.05 13.69
CA GLU A 88 -9.96 9.62 14.37
C GLU A 88 -9.52 10.35 15.63
N ALA A 89 -10.09 11.55 15.82
CA ALA A 89 -9.92 12.34 17.03
C ALA A 89 -11.07 13.37 17.13
N PRO A 90 -11.35 13.92 18.32
CA PRO A 90 -12.27 15.04 18.48
C PRO A 90 -11.59 16.35 18.03
N PHE A 91 -11.38 16.50 16.72
CA PHE A 91 -10.71 17.65 16.14
C PHE A 91 -11.46 18.96 16.43
N THR A 92 -10.73 19.96 16.93
CA THR A 92 -11.32 21.27 17.28
C THR A 92 -11.54 22.17 16.06
N HIS A 93 -10.76 22.00 15.00
CA HIS A 93 -10.78 22.83 13.79
C HIS A 93 -10.99 22.02 12.50
N SER A 94 -11.72 20.91 12.58
CA SER A 94 -12.08 20.14 11.39
C SER A 94 -13.19 20.82 10.58
N PRO A 95 -13.29 20.52 9.27
CA PRO A 95 -14.43 20.95 8.46
C PRO A 95 -15.76 20.50 9.04
N ILE A 96 -16.83 21.24 8.70
CA ILE A 96 -18.21 20.83 8.99
C ILE A 96 -18.77 20.11 7.78
N GLN A 97 -19.30 18.92 7.97
CA GLN A 97 -20.00 18.12 6.97
C GLN A 97 -21.35 17.70 7.56
N ASP A 98 -22.42 17.94 6.81
CA ASP A 98 -23.81 17.63 7.24
C ASP A 98 -24.21 18.25 8.61
N GLY A 99 -23.58 19.39 8.96
CA GLY A 99 -23.85 20.13 10.20
C GLY A 99 -23.02 19.69 11.40
N GLU A 100 -22.14 18.70 11.24
CA GLU A 100 -21.25 18.19 12.29
C GLU A 100 -19.78 18.37 11.94
N HIS A 101 -18.94 18.58 12.93
CA HIS A 101 -17.49 18.54 12.75
C HIS A 101 -17.04 17.11 12.39
N VAL A 102 -16.32 16.97 11.29
CA VAL A 102 -15.75 15.66 10.94
C VAL A 102 -14.68 15.28 11.96
N ASN A 103 -14.71 14.01 12.35
CA ASN A 103 -13.83 13.45 13.38
C ASN A 103 -12.72 12.57 12.81
N GLY A 104 -12.60 12.45 11.49
CA GLY A 104 -11.63 11.61 10.84
C GLY A 104 -10.85 12.33 9.74
N VAL A 105 -9.58 11.99 9.60
CA VAL A 105 -8.70 12.43 8.51
C VAL A 105 -7.96 11.23 7.94
N ASN A 106 -7.87 11.17 6.62
CA ASN A 106 -7.13 10.12 5.92
C ASN A 106 -6.11 10.73 4.96
N ILE A 107 -4.86 10.24 4.98
CA ILE A 107 -3.83 10.58 4.01
C ILE A 107 -3.38 9.35 3.25
N THR A 108 -3.27 9.47 1.94
CA THR A 108 -2.71 8.41 1.11
C THR A 108 -1.17 8.51 1.03
N ALA A 109 -0.52 7.42 0.64
CA ALA A 109 0.92 7.39 0.39
C ALA A 109 1.38 8.40 -0.67
N ASN A 110 0.47 8.91 -1.52
CA ASN A 110 0.75 9.93 -2.53
C ASN A 110 0.48 11.37 -2.03
N GLY A 111 0.15 11.54 -0.74
CA GLY A 111 -0.08 12.85 -0.14
C GLY A 111 -1.51 13.41 -0.29
N SER A 112 -2.44 12.68 -0.91
CA SER A 112 -3.84 13.11 -0.98
C SER A 112 -4.51 13.01 0.38
N VAL A 113 -5.16 14.08 0.82
CA VAL A 113 -5.83 14.16 2.13
C VAL A 113 -7.33 14.27 1.95
N GLN A 114 -8.05 13.57 2.80
CA GLN A 114 -9.51 13.61 2.86
C GLN A 114 -9.98 13.63 4.32
N TRP A 115 -10.86 14.55 4.63
CA TRP A 115 -11.61 14.57 5.88
C TRP A 115 -12.83 13.66 5.74
N VAL A 116 -13.12 12.89 6.79
CA VAL A 116 -14.19 11.90 6.78
C VAL A 116 -14.92 11.88 8.13
N LEU A 117 -16.17 11.42 8.13
CA LEU A 117 -16.80 10.95 9.35
C LEU A 117 -16.26 9.55 9.62
N GLY A 118 -15.30 9.45 10.53
CA GLY A 118 -14.63 8.23 10.89
C GLY A 118 -15.41 7.42 11.91
N ASN A 119 -15.29 6.10 11.84
CA ASN A 119 -15.75 5.19 12.87
C ASN A 119 -14.89 3.92 12.84
N LEU A 120 -13.77 3.93 13.54
CA LEU A 120 -12.92 2.75 13.72
C LEU A 120 -13.54 1.71 14.65
N GLY A 121 -14.63 2.07 15.36
CA GLY A 121 -15.33 1.14 16.23
C GLY A 121 -14.48 0.59 17.38
N ALA A 122 -14.85 -0.57 17.91
CA ALA A 122 -14.16 -1.24 19.02
C ALA A 122 -13.06 -2.18 18.55
N ILE A 123 -12.24 -1.75 17.58
CA ILE A 123 -11.11 -2.55 17.09
C ILE A 123 -9.98 -2.50 18.13
N PRO A 124 -9.35 -3.64 18.48
CA PRO A 124 -8.18 -3.65 19.34
C PRO A 124 -7.03 -2.81 18.75
N THR A 125 -6.45 -1.95 19.55
CA THR A 125 -5.35 -1.07 19.17
C THR A 125 -4.11 -1.35 20.00
N VAL A 126 -2.94 -0.99 19.46
CA VAL A 126 -1.71 -0.91 20.22
C VAL A 126 -1.57 0.52 20.74
N THR A 127 -1.57 0.72 22.06
CA THR A 127 -1.27 2.03 22.66
C THR A 127 0.21 2.33 22.47
N ILE A 128 0.52 3.41 21.74
CA ILE A 128 1.90 3.85 21.51
C ILE A 128 2.34 4.88 22.54
N ASP A 129 3.63 4.82 22.92
CA ASP A 129 4.28 5.82 23.78
C ASP A 129 4.93 6.92 22.91
N TYR A 130 5.52 7.93 23.51
CA TYR A 130 6.28 9.01 22.83
C TYR A 130 7.62 8.48 22.32
N LYS A 131 7.58 7.78 21.20
CA LYS A 131 8.71 7.12 20.55
C LYS A 131 8.49 7.08 19.03
N ILE A 132 9.52 6.64 18.32
CA ILE A 132 9.44 6.39 16.89
C ILE A 132 9.06 4.95 16.65
N TYR A 133 8.03 4.74 15.81
CA TYR A 133 7.55 3.44 15.39
C TYR A 133 7.59 3.31 13.86
N TYR A 134 7.47 2.08 13.40
CA TYR A 134 7.38 1.75 11.98
C TYR A 134 6.26 0.77 11.74
N ALA A 135 5.39 1.09 10.78
CA ALA A 135 4.28 0.24 10.37
C ALA A 135 4.00 0.39 8.87
N GLN A 136 3.91 -0.69 8.12
CA GLN A 136 3.41 -0.72 6.74
C GLN A 136 4.07 0.30 5.77
N GLY A 137 5.36 0.59 5.95
CA GLY A 137 6.07 1.57 5.12
C GLY A 137 5.95 3.02 5.61
N TRP A 138 5.35 3.23 6.78
CA TRP A 138 5.23 4.53 7.43
C TRP A 138 6.10 4.61 8.67
N THR A 139 6.77 5.73 8.83
CA THR A 139 7.38 6.14 10.09
C THR A 139 6.34 6.90 10.90
N ILE A 140 6.23 6.57 12.17
CA ILE A 140 5.29 7.15 13.12
C ILE A 140 6.13 7.77 14.24
N ASP A 141 6.20 9.09 14.27
CA ASP A 141 6.91 9.82 15.34
C ASP A 141 5.87 10.41 16.29
N SER A 142 5.76 9.79 17.47
CA SER A 142 4.77 10.16 18.49
C SER A 142 5.44 11.03 19.55
N THR A 143 4.87 12.20 19.75
CA THR A 143 5.34 13.21 20.73
C THR A 143 4.19 13.70 21.62
N THR A 144 4.49 14.54 22.60
CA THR A 144 3.47 15.20 23.42
C THR A 144 2.60 16.16 22.64
N ASP A 145 3.09 16.71 21.53
CA ASP A 145 2.41 17.72 20.73
C ASP A 145 1.47 17.11 19.66
N GLY A 146 1.68 15.83 19.35
CA GLY A 146 0.92 15.10 18.34
C GLY A 146 1.74 13.95 17.74
N THR A 147 1.20 13.36 16.69
CA THR A 147 1.82 12.22 16.00
C THR A 147 2.06 12.56 14.52
N ARG A 148 3.30 12.38 14.08
CA ARG A 148 3.71 12.58 12.69
C ARG A 148 3.79 11.24 11.97
N PHE A 149 3.07 11.12 10.87
CA PHE A 149 3.12 9.98 9.96
C PHE A 149 3.85 10.38 8.69
N THR A 150 4.90 9.66 8.32
CA THR A 150 5.68 9.91 7.09
C THR A 150 5.78 8.63 6.29
N ASN A 151 5.31 8.64 5.04
CA ASN A 151 5.50 7.52 4.13
C ASN A 151 6.97 7.48 3.67
N ASN A 152 7.68 6.39 3.99
CA ASN A 152 9.13 6.29 3.76
C ASN A 152 9.52 6.21 2.28
N ARG A 153 8.57 5.88 1.41
CA ARG A 153 8.82 5.80 -0.04
C ARG A 153 8.64 7.15 -0.72
N THR A 154 7.62 7.92 -0.34
CA THR A 154 7.23 9.14 -1.04
C THR A 154 7.63 10.41 -0.30
N GLY A 155 7.85 10.33 1.02
CA GLY A 155 8.10 11.48 1.89
C GLY A 155 6.84 12.24 2.27
N HIS A 156 5.69 11.94 1.67
CA HIS A 156 4.42 12.56 2.05
C HIS A 156 3.95 12.08 3.42
N GLY A 157 3.21 12.92 4.10
CA GLY A 157 2.71 12.59 5.41
C GLY A 157 1.81 13.64 6.03
N MET A 158 1.41 13.38 7.27
CA MET A 158 0.64 14.32 8.07
C MET A 158 1.14 14.34 9.51
N PHE A 159 1.03 15.49 10.13
CA PHE A 159 1.08 15.64 11.58
C PHE A 159 -0.35 15.79 12.11
N VAL A 160 -0.69 15.01 13.11
CA VAL A 160 -2.04 14.96 13.67
C VAL A 160 -1.98 15.29 15.16
N SER A 161 -2.75 16.29 15.55
CA SER A 161 -3.13 16.57 16.93
C SER A 161 -4.63 16.87 16.99
N ILE A 162 -5.21 17.02 18.17
CA ILE A 162 -6.63 17.42 18.28
C ILE A 162 -6.88 18.84 17.76
N ASP A 163 -5.86 19.70 17.77
CA ASP A 163 -6.00 21.10 17.36
C ASP A 163 -5.77 21.31 15.88
N LYS A 164 -4.96 20.48 15.23
CA LYS A 164 -4.61 20.65 13.81
C LYS A 164 -4.18 19.37 13.13
N VAL A 165 -4.33 19.39 11.82
CA VAL A 165 -3.72 18.42 10.90
C VAL A 165 -2.92 19.20 9.87
N ASP A 166 -1.61 19.02 9.87
CA ASP A 166 -0.69 19.60 8.89
C ASP A 166 -0.22 18.52 7.92
N THR A 167 -0.21 18.79 6.63
CA THR A 167 0.21 17.84 5.59
C THR A 167 1.47 18.31 4.87
N PHE A 168 2.27 17.39 4.35
CA PHE A 168 3.55 17.67 3.70
C PHE A 168 3.92 16.61 2.65
#